data_150c64fcfbb0da5b5a84aa66d9a0ebe4
#
_entry.id   150c64fcfbb0da5b5a84aa66d9a0ebe4
#
_cell.length_a   1.000
_cell.length_b   1.000
_cell.length_c   1.000
_cell.angle_alpha   90.00
_cell.angle_beta   90.00
_cell.angle_gamma   90.00
#
_symmetry.space_group_name_H-M   'P 1'
#
loop_
_entity.id
_entity.type
_entity.pdbx_description
1 polymer ?
#
loop_
_entity_poly.entity_id
_entity_poly.type
_entity_poly.pdbx_seq_one_letter_code
_entity_poly.pdbx_strand_id
1 'polypeptide(L)'
;MSNLYVDVHVLQTVPPSCLNRDDTGSPKTAVYGGARRARVSSPSWKRAMRRNFSEYFDRKYLGLRTLRAVQLIADRIMEMDPEKNRDEAEAWAAKAFGLIGKDDPEKKKKTDAAGTEEPGKEEADVSDTKGNKKPGGKKKAEEKEKDVLFFISCAQADAMADLFFKKKGAVPSKTAVMKIMKENISIDIALFGRMVAKETSLDCEAAAQVAHAISTHKVATEYDYFTAVDDYPAEDGHGSAHIGTTEFNSSTLYRYASLNVKELAANLGESGLLIEEVVIGFVSAFILSMPTGKQNSFANRTVPDMAYVTVRSDQPVNLCGAFEEPVKAGDDGYVQNSIESLAKYAGRVYADFADAPCKAYVVGTDFDGAQRKNLEGMLGALREDVKAALS
;
A
#
# COMPACT_ATOMS: atom_id res chain seq x y z
N MET A 1 1.35 25.62 -13.88
CA MET A 1 2.47 24.68 -13.57
C MET A 1 2.20 23.34 -14.23
N SER A 2 3.13 22.79 -15.00
CA SER A 2 3.00 21.47 -15.65
C SER A 2 2.89 20.33 -14.63
N ASN A 3 2.30 19.21 -14.97
CA ASN A 3 2.29 18.00 -14.12
C ASN A 3 3.74 17.52 -13.88
N LEU A 4 3.93 16.73 -12.83
CA LEU A 4 5.21 16.06 -12.55
C LEU A 4 4.93 14.66 -12.01
N TYR A 5 5.24 13.66 -12.83
CA TYR A 5 5.10 12.25 -12.48
C TYR A 5 6.45 11.55 -12.51
N VAL A 6 6.64 10.62 -11.61
CA VAL A 6 7.75 9.66 -11.62
C VAL A 6 7.16 8.28 -11.79
N ASP A 7 7.42 7.64 -12.94
CA ASP A 7 7.04 6.27 -13.22
C ASP A 7 8.21 5.32 -12.96
N VAL A 8 7.94 4.20 -12.33
CA VAL A 8 8.95 3.18 -12.01
C VAL A 8 8.49 1.84 -12.55
N HIS A 9 9.25 1.30 -13.49
CA HIS A 9 9.03 -0.01 -14.10
C HIS A 9 10.16 -0.94 -13.67
N VAL A 10 9.81 -2.13 -13.18
CA VAL A 10 10.79 -3.09 -12.68
C VAL A 10 10.50 -4.46 -13.28
N LEU A 11 11.53 -5.10 -13.81
CA LEU A 11 11.53 -6.53 -14.10
C LEU A 11 12.34 -7.24 -13.00
N GLN A 12 11.75 -8.27 -12.42
CA GLN A 12 12.36 -9.00 -11.30
C GLN A 12 12.04 -10.48 -11.40
N THR A 13 13.07 -11.30 -11.55
CA THR A 13 12.94 -12.74 -11.48
C THR A 13 12.82 -13.21 -10.04
N VAL A 14 11.78 -13.99 -9.80
CA VAL A 14 11.50 -14.61 -8.51
C VAL A 14 11.65 -16.11 -8.68
N PRO A 15 12.55 -16.76 -7.90
CA PRO A 15 12.72 -18.21 -7.95
C PRO A 15 11.46 -18.93 -7.46
N PRO A 16 11.40 -20.27 -7.52
CA PRO A 16 10.29 -21.04 -6.93
C PRO A 16 9.90 -20.53 -5.57
N SER A 17 8.65 -20.06 -5.41
CA SER A 17 8.18 -19.42 -4.17
C SER A 17 6.68 -19.21 -4.15
N CYS A 18 6.17 -18.76 -3.00
CA CYS A 18 4.78 -18.37 -2.81
C CYS A 18 4.68 -17.01 -2.12
N LEU A 19 5.04 -15.94 -2.86
CA LEU A 19 5.13 -14.56 -2.35
C LEU A 19 3.83 -14.01 -1.82
N ASN A 20 2.70 -14.32 -2.49
CA ASN A 20 1.40 -13.78 -2.17
C ASN A 20 0.34 -14.84 -2.40
N ARG A 21 -0.35 -15.23 -1.34
CA ARG A 21 -1.33 -16.33 -1.32
C ARG A 21 -2.76 -15.81 -1.41
N ASP A 22 -3.64 -16.64 -1.98
CA ASP A 22 -5.08 -16.51 -1.84
C ASP A 22 -5.57 -17.09 -0.49
N ASP A 23 -6.86 -17.22 -0.33
CA ASP A 23 -7.53 -17.76 0.86
C ASP A 23 -7.37 -19.28 1.01
N THR A 24 -7.06 -20.00 -0.07
CA THR A 24 -6.74 -21.44 -0.05
C THR A 24 -5.28 -21.72 0.29
N GLY A 25 -4.43 -20.69 0.29
CA GLY A 25 -3.00 -20.82 0.52
C GLY A 25 -2.16 -20.97 -0.74
N SER A 26 -2.79 -21.01 -1.91
CA SER A 26 -2.16 -21.11 -3.23
C SER A 26 -1.53 -19.78 -3.68
N PRO A 27 -0.48 -19.80 -4.53
CA PRO A 27 0.04 -18.58 -5.13
C PRO A 27 -1.04 -17.84 -5.92
N LYS A 28 -1.21 -16.54 -5.67
CA LYS A 28 -2.16 -15.73 -6.43
C LYS A 28 -1.82 -15.69 -7.89
N THR A 29 -2.82 -15.89 -8.72
CA THR A 29 -2.73 -15.81 -10.19
C THR A 29 -3.75 -14.81 -10.74
N ALA A 30 -3.61 -14.48 -12.02
CA ALA A 30 -4.60 -13.76 -12.81
C ALA A 30 -4.55 -14.28 -14.26
N VAL A 31 -5.62 -14.11 -15.00
CA VAL A 31 -5.62 -14.31 -16.45
C VAL A 31 -5.38 -12.97 -17.11
N TYR A 32 -4.33 -12.89 -17.96
CA TYR A 32 -4.01 -11.71 -18.73
C TYR A 32 -3.48 -12.15 -20.12
N GLY A 33 -4.01 -11.53 -21.20
CA GLY A 33 -3.71 -11.95 -22.56
C GLY A 33 -4.06 -13.43 -22.81
N GLY A 34 -5.17 -13.91 -22.24
CA GLY A 34 -5.60 -15.31 -22.39
C GLY A 34 -4.77 -16.36 -21.65
N ALA A 35 -3.72 -15.96 -20.90
CA ALA A 35 -2.82 -16.86 -20.20
C ALA A 35 -2.81 -16.63 -18.69
N ARG A 36 -2.63 -17.72 -17.92
CA ARG A 36 -2.46 -17.65 -16.45
C ARG A 36 -1.09 -17.06 -16.14
N ARG A 37 -1.09 -16.02 -15.31
CA ARG A 37 0.09 -15.28 -14.84
C ARG A 37 0.23 -15.42 -13.33
N ALA A 38 1.45 -15.44 -12.82
CA ALA A 38 1.70 -15.16 -11.42
C ALA A 38 1.27 -13.73 -11.12
N ARG A 39 0.70 -13.49 -9.92
CA ARG A 39 0.24 -12.17 -9.50
C ARG A 39 0.64 -11.88 -8.06
N VAL A 40 1.25 -10.74 -7.84
CA VAL A 40 1.49 -10.21 -6.49
C VAL A 40 0.67 -8.92 -6.34
N SER A 41 -0.21 -8.90 -5.35
CA SER A 41 -1.19 -7.82 -5.22
C SER A 41 -0.55 -6.48 -4.81
N SER A 42 -1.12 -5.37 -5.28
CA SER A 42 -0.74 -4.01 -4.90
C SER A 42 -0.66 -3.82 -3.36
N PRO A 43 -1.64 -4.27 -2.54
CA PRO A 43 -1.52 -4.16 -1.10
C PRO A 43 -0.32 -4.91 -0.50
N SER A 44 0.10 -6.01 -1.12
CA SER A 44 1.29 -6.77 -0.70
C SER A 44 2.57 -5.95 -0.94
N TRP A 45 2.71 -5.33 -2.11
CA TRP A 45 3.81 -4.41 -2.43
C TRP A 45 3.80 -3.18 -1.53
N LYS A 46 2.66 -2.49 -1.40
CA LYS A 46 2.54 -1.31 -0.51
C LYS A 46 2.92 -1.63 0.94
N ARG A 47 2.57 -2.84 1.43
CA ARG A 47 3.00 -3.29 2.77
C ARG A 47 4.50 -3.50 2.85
N ALA A 48 5.13 -4.12 1.84
CA ALA A 48 6.58 -4.31 1.79
C ALA A 48 7.31 -2.96 1.78
N MET A 49 6.88 -2.02 0.95
CA MET A 49 7.42 -0.66 0.89
C MET A 49 7.30 0.06 2.24
N ARG A 50 6.12 0.07 2.86
CA ARG A 50 5.89 0.70 4.17
C ARG A 50 6.79 0.14 5.27
N ARG A 51 7.08 -1.16 5.24
CA ARG A 51 8.04 -1.77 6.18
C ARG A 51 9.48 -1.37 5.90
N ASN A 52 9.79 -1.02 4.67
CA ASN A 52 11.12 -0.61 4.25
C ASN A 52 11.34 0.91 4.43
N PHE A 53 10.28 1.71 4.61
CA PHE A 53 10.39 3.16 4.79
C PHE A 53 11.20 3.57 6.03
N SER A 54 11.27 2.73 7.05
CA SER A 54 12.12 2.98 8.23
C SER A 54 13.62 3.04 7.93
N GLU A 55 14.05 2.53 6.77
CA GLU A 55 15.44 2.63 6.31
C GLU A 55 15.75 4.02 5.70
N TYR A 56 14.72 4.78 5.33
CA TYR A 56 14.85 6.06 4.62
C TYR A 56 14.34 7.24 5.42
N PHE A 57 13.40 7.01 6.37
CA PHE A 57 12.70 8.08 7.07
C PHE A 57 12.64 7.84 8.56
N ASP A 58 12.77 8.92 9.34
CA ASP A 58 12.54 8.87 10.78
C ASP A 58 11.12 8.41 11.10
N ARG A 59 10.96 7.65 12.19
CA ARG A 59 9.70 7.12 12.67
C ARG A 59 8.60 8.19 12.83
N LYS A 60 8.96 9.41 13.21
CA LYS A 60 7.99 10.52 13.38
C LYS A 60 7.24 10.88 12.10
N TYR A 61 7.85 10.62 10.92
CA TYR A 61 7.23 10.87 9.61
C TYR A 61 6.43 9.68 9.06
N LEU A 62 6.41 8.57 9.79
CA LEU A 62 5.71 7.35 9.37
C LEU A 62 4.38 7.17 10.12
N GLY A 63 3.50 6.37 9.55
CA GLY A 63 2.20 6.05 10.12
C GLY A 63 2.04 4.57 10.41
N LEU A 64 1.02 4.28 11.20
CA LEU A 64 0.62 2.94 11.57
C LEU A 64 -0.82 2.67 11.13
N ARG A 65 -1.03 1.54 10.46
CA ARG A 65 -2.37 1.05 10.13
C ARG A 65 -2.77 0.02 11.17
N THR A 66 -3.65 0.40 12.11
CA THR A 66 -3.91 -0.37 13.33
C THR A 66 -5.39 -0.38 13.71
N LEU A 67 -5.83 -1.43 14.40
CA LEU A 67 -7.09 -1.48 15.15
C LEU A 67 -6.93 -0.81 16.54
N ARG A 68 -5.70 -0.53 16.96
CA ARG A 68 -5.35 -0.10 18.31
C ARG A 68 -4.91 1.37 18.37
N ALA A 69 -5.60 2.26 17.64
CA ALA A 69 -5.25 3.68 17.65
C ALA A 69 -5.39 4.33 19.04
N VAL A 70 -6.37 3.90 19.83
CA VAL A 70 -6.59 4.35 21.20
C VAL A 70 -5.41 3.96 22.10
N GLN A 71 -4.97 2.69 22.04
CA GLN A 71 -3.83 2.22 22.81
C GLN A 71 -2.54 2.91 22.38
N LEU A 72 -2.36 3.16 21.08
CA LEU A 72 -1.19 3.90 20.59
C LEU A 72 -1.12 5.30 21.18
N ILE A 73 -2.23 6.04 21.25
CA ILE A 73 -2.28 7.37 21.87
C ILE A 73 -2.00 7.28 23.38
N ALA A 74 -2.57 6.29 24.06
CA ALA A 74 -2.33 6.07 25.48
C ALA A 74 -0.84 5.72 25.76
N ASP A 75 -0.22 4.88 24.91
CA ASP A 75 1.20 4.57 25.00
C ASP A 75 2.07 5.84 24.87
N ARG A 76 1.70 6.78 23.99
CA ARG A 76 2.40 8.07 23.86
C ARG A 76 2.24 8.95 25.11
N ILE A 77 1.05 8.97 25.71
CA ILE A 77 0.82 9.67 26.99
C ILE A 77 1.73 9.09 28.09
N MET A 78 1.82 7.76 28.18
CA MET A 78 2.66 7.07 29.15
C MET A 78 4.16 7.25 28.90
N GLU A 79 4.59 7.34 27.62
CA GLU A 79 5.98 7.64 27.26
C GLU A 79 6.39 9.06 27.67
N MET A 80 5.45 10.04 27.65
CA MET A 80 5.70 11.42 28.07
C MET A 80 5.69 11.59 29.61
N ASP A 81 4.87 10.81 30.30
CA ASP A 81 4.78 10.82 31.76
C ASP A 81 4.44 9.41 32.29
N PRO A 82 5.47 8.62 32.66
CA PRO A 82 5.28 7.25 33.14
C PRO A 82 4.49 7.11 34.45
N GLU A 83 4.31 8.21 35.20
CA GLU A 83 3.54 8.20 36.47
C GLU A 83 2.02 8.31 36.24
N LYS A 84 1.58 8.57 34.99
CA LYS A 84 0.15 8.61 34.66
C LYS A 84 -0.51 7.25 34.79
N ASN A 85 -1.80 7.27 35.10
CA ASN A 85 -2.61 6.06 35.12
C ASN A 85 -2.95 5.65 33.69
N ARG A 86 -2.62 4.41 33.32
CA ARG A 86 -2.87 3.86 31.97
C ARG A 86 -4.36 3.83 31.62
N ASP A 87 -5.21 3.44 32.58
CA ASP A 87 -6.66 3.36 32.36
C ASP A 87 -7.25 4.75 32.10
N GLU A 88 -6.72 5.78 32.76
CA GLU A 88 -7.11 7.17 32.53
C GLU A 88 -6.69 7.63 31.11
N ALA A 89 -5.47 7.32 30.71
CA ALA A 89 -4.96 7.65 29.38
C ALA A 89 -5.77 6.96 28.28
N GLU A 90 -6.08 5.67 28.43
CA GLU A 90 -6.90 4.92 27.47
C GLU A 90 -8.35 5.44 27.44
N ALA A 91 -8.95 5.72 28.58
CA ALA A 91 -10.31 6.28 28.65
C ALA A 91 -10.40 7.66 28.00
N TRP A 92 -9.38 8.51 28.18
CA TRP A 92 -9.30 9.80 27.51
C TRP A 92 -9.11 9.64 26.00
N ALA A 93 -8.15 8.81 25.58
CA ALA A 93 -7.88 8.54 24.18
C ALA A 93 -9.11 7.99 23.45
N ALA A 94 -9.86 7.07 24.09
CA ALA A 94 -11.11 6.54 23.55
C ALA A 94 -12.17 7.64 23.37
N LYS A 95 -12.33 8.53 24.34
CA LYS A 95 -13.27 9.67 24.22
C LYS A 95 -12.85 10.64 23.12
N ALA A 96 -11.56 10.99 23.06
CA ALA A 96 -11.03 11.91 22.06
C ALA A 96 -11.14 11.31 20.63
N PHE A 97 -10.73 10.06 20.45
CA PHE A 97 -10.82 9.35 19.17
C PHE A 97 -12.27 9.11 18.75
N GLY A 98 -13.16 8.85 19.70
CA GLY A 98 -14.61 8.70 19.48
C GLY A 98 -15.33 10.00 19.03
N LEU A 99 -14.64 11.16 18.99
CA LEU A 99 -15.17 12.38 18.37
C LEU A 99 -15.03 12.37 16.84
N ILE A 100 -14.19 11.48 16.29
CA ILE A 100 -14.05 11.30 14.85
C ILE A 100 -15.32 10.60 14.35
N GLY A 101 -16.01 11.22 13.36
CA GLY A 101 -17.23 10.69 12.77
C GLY A 101 -18.52 10.88 13.59
N LYS A 102 -18.50 11.64 14.70
CA LYS A 102 -19.73 12.11 15.34
C LYS A 102 -20.24 13.34 14.60
N ASP A 103 -21.56 13.36 14.34
CA ASP A 103 -22.22 14.55 13.81
C ASP A 103 -21.94 15.78 14.66
N ASP A 104 -21.63 16.91 14.02
CA ASP A 104 -21.42 18.17 14.72
C ASP A 104 -22.81 18.75 15.09
N PRO A 105 -23.12 18.89 16.39
CA PRO A 105 -24.43 19.39 16.81
C PRO A 105 -24.72 20.82 16.31
N GLU A 106 -23.69 21.60 15.92
CA GLU A 106 -23.87 22.94 15.36
C GLU A 106 -24.27 22.92 13.88
N LYS A 107 -23.96 21.86 13.12
CA LYS A 107 -24.41 21.72 11.74
C LYS A 107 -25.89 21.35 11.61
N LYS A 108 -26.47 20.62 12.58
CA LYS A 108 -27.90 20.30 12.59
C LYS A 108 -28.79 21.54 12.73
N LYS A 109 -28.33 22.59 13.40
CA LYS A 109 -29.12 23.83 13.54
C LYS A 109 -29.17 24.71 12.27
N LYS A 110 -28.31 24.46 11.27
CA LYS A 110 -28.29 25.23 10.02
C LYS A 110 -29.05 24.55 8.86
N THR A 111 -29.28 23.23 8.92
CA THR A 111 -30.00 22.48 7.88
C THR A 111 -31.51 22.49 8.10
N ASP A 112 -32.01 22.69 9.31
CA ASP A 112 -33.46 22.77 9.58
C ASP A 112 -34.07 24.14 9.21
N ALA A 113 -33.24 25.10 8.71
CA ALA A 113 -33.68 26.44 8.30
C ALA A 113 -33.76 26.63 6.77
N ALA A 114 -33.42 25.65 5.97
CA ALA A 114 -33.52 25.69 4.51
C ALA A 114 -34.26 24.44 4.01
N GLY A 115 -35.58 24.56 3.94
CA GLY A 115 -36.43 23.59 3.25
C GLY A 115 -36.14 23.64 1.75
N THR A 116 -35.76 22.48 1.19
CA THR A 116 -35.85 22.26 -0.26
C THR A 116 -36.11 20.77 -0.52
N GLU A 117 -37.05 20.57 -1.42
CA GLU A 117 -37.70 19.34 -1.82
C GLU A 117 -36.73 18.28 -2.37
N GLU A 118 -37.01 17.02 -2.03
CA GLU A 118 -36.35 15.84 -2.62
C GLU A 118 -36.94 15.50 -4.00
N PRO A 119 -36.12 15.04 -4.96
CA PRO A 119 -36.62 14.28 -6.11
C PRO A 119 -36.39 12.78 -5.93
N GLY A 120 -37.52 12.06 -6.07
CA GLY A 120 -37.76 10.70 -6.54
C GLY A 120 -36.76 9.59 -6.33
N LYS A 121 -37.12 8.64 -5.47
CA LYS A 121 -36.59 7.28 -5.44
C LYS A 121 -37.21 6.45 -6.56
N GLU A 122 -36.40 5.87 -7.43
CA GLU A 122 -36.74 4.73 -8.25
C GLU A 122 -36.57 3.42 -7.46
N GLU A 123 -37.64 2.68 -7.32
CA GLU A 123 -37.69 1.34 -6.72
C GLU A 123 -37.18 0.31 -7.73
N ALA A 124 -36.23 -0.51 -7.36
CA ALA A 124 -35.93 -1.76 -8.05
C ALA A 124 -36.40 -2.95 -7.22
N ASP A 125 -37.37 -3.60 -7.81
CA ASP A 125 -38.11 -4.82 -7.41
C ASP A 125 -37.16 -6.03 -7.33
N VAL A 126 -37.12 -6.76 -6.20
CA VAL A 126 -36.66 -8.15 -6.13
C VAL A 126 -37.53 -8.98 -5.23
N SER A 127 -38.11 -9.95 -5.85
CA SER A 127 -39.09 -10.95 -5.43
C SER A 127 -38.71 -11.82 -4.22
N ASP A 128 -39.77 -12.09 -3.44
CA ASP A 128 -40.01 -13.10 -2.41
C ASP A 128 -39.30 -14.46 -2.51
N THR A 129 -38.81 -14.92 -1.35
CA THR A 129 -39.00 -16.30 -0.91
C THR A 129 -39.25 -16.38 0.60
N LYS A 130 -40.40 -16.91 0.97
CA LYS A 130 -40.88 -17.16 2.33
C LYS A 130 -40.15 -18.32 3.00
N GLY A 131 -39.78 -18.16 4.27
CA GLY A 131 -39.32 -19.23 5.14
C GLY A 131 -39.52 -18.93 6.62
N ASN A 132 -40.57 -19.44 7.19
CA ASN A 132 -40.97 -19.76 8.57
C ASN A 132 -40.22 -19.13 9.77
N LYS A 133 -40.96 -18.29 10.51
CA LYS A 133 -40.67 -17.84 11.88
C LYS A 133 -41.07 -18.88 12.94
N LYS A 134 -40.17 -19.08 13.94
CA LYS A 134 -40.56 -19.45 15.33
C LYS A 134 -40.02 -18.40 16.28
N PRO A 135 -40.71 -18.05 17.37
CA PRO A 135 -40.35 -16.95 18.25
C PRO A 135 -39.47 -17.41 19.42
N GLY A 136 -38.42 -16.68 19.72
CA GLY A 136 -37.56 -16.93 20.87
C GLY A 136 -36.63 -15.78 21.17
N GLY A 137 -36.89 -15.07 22.28
CA GLY A 137 -35.94 -14.39 23.10
C GLY A 137 -35.19 -13.17 22.51
N LYS A 138 -35.69 -11.95 22.74
CA LYS A 138 -34.92 -10.70 22.58
C LYS A 138 -33.78 -10.66 23.59
N LYS A 139 -32.59 -11.14 23.17
CA LYS A 139 -31.31 -10.64 23.70
C LYS A 139 -30.91 -9.51 22.76
N LYS A 140 -30.82 -8.27 23.26
CA LYS A 140 -30.09 -7.18 22.60
C LYS A 140 -28.67 -7.68 22.38
N ALA A 141 -28.37 -8.12 21.17
CA ALA A 141 -27.00 -8.24 20.71
C ALA A 141 -26.52 -6.79 20.60
N GLU A 142 -25.61 -6.38 21.49
CA GLU A 142 -24.70 -5.27 21.21
C GLU A 142 -23.99 -5.68 19.91
N GLU A 143 -24.32 -5.03 18.79
CA GLU A 143 -23.53 -5.09 17.59
C GLU A 143 -22.13 -4.61 17.99
N LYS A 144 -21.22 -5.54 18.18
CA LYS A 144 -19.79 -5.22 18.25
C LYS A 144 -19.50 -4.53 16.91
N GLU A 145 -19.32 -3.22 16.98
CA GLU A 145 -18.79 -2.41 15.88
C GLU A 145 -17.56 -3.17 15.34
N LYS A 146 -17.61 -3.59 14.08
CA LYS A 146 -16.47 -4.30 13.48
C LYS A 146 -15.28 -3.36 13.57
N ASP A 147 -14.24 -3.77 14.28
CA ASP A 147 -13.00 -3.03 14.42
C ASP A 147 -12.45 -2.66 13.04
N VAL A 148 -12.50 -1.40 12.68
CA VAL A 148 -12.00 -0.89 11.40
C VAL A 148 -10.56 -0.43 11.58
N LEU A 149 -9.67 -0.93 10.72
CA LEU A 149 -8.29 -0.47 10.66
C LEU A 149 -8.24 1.03 10.39
N PHE A 150 -7.65 1.78 11.30
CA PHE A 150 -7.41 3.20 11.14
C PHE A 150 -5.94 3.47 10.77
N PHE A 151 -5.71 4.43 9.88
CA PHE A 151 -4.38 4.84 9.49
C PHE A 151 -4.04 6.16 10.18
N ILE A 152 -3.17 6.12 11.19
CA ILE A 152 -2.74 7.26 12.01
C ILE A 152 -1.23 7.47 11.87
N SER A 153 -0.77 8.72 11.77
CA SER A 153 0.65 9.03 11.82
C SER A 153 1.19 8.98 13.24
N CYS A 154 2.49 8.71 13.40
CA CYS A 154 3.14 8.82 14.71
C CYS A 154 3.02 10.25 15.24
N ALA A 155 3.22 11.26 14.38
CA ALA A 155 3.08 12.67 14.76
C ALA A 155 1.65 13.05 15.19
N GLN A 156 0.61 12.44 14.59
CA GLN A 156 -0.78 12.62 15.04
C GLN A 156 -1.00 12.02 16.43
N ALA A 157 -0.43 10.84 16.70
CA ALA A 157 -0.52 10.22 18.02
C ALA A 157 0.21 11.04 19.08
N ASP A 158 1.40 11.56 18.77
CA ASP A 158 2.18 12.43 19.65
C ASP A 158 1.45 13.75 19.92
N ALA A 159 0.87 14.40 18.90
CA ALA A 159 0.07 15.62 19.06
C ALA A 159 -1.22 15.40 19.88
N MET A 160 -1.80 14.20 19.81
CA MET A 160 -2.93 13.83 20.68
C MET A 160 -2.50 13.67 22.13
N ALA A 161 -1.32 13.09 22.39
CA ALA A 161 -0.75 13.01 23.73
C ALA A 161 -0.43 14.41 24.31
N ASP A 162 0.17 15.29 23.50
CA ASP A 162 0.38 16.70 23.86
C ASP A 162 -0.94 17.39 24.23
N LEU A 163 -2.01 17.12 23.49
CA LEU A 163 -3.33 17.69 23.76
C LEU A 163 -3.89 17.21 25.10
N PHE A 164 -3.63 15.94 25.49
CA PHE A 164 -3.98 15.43 26.82
C PHE A 164 -3.36 16.28 27.93
N PHE A 165 -2.05 16.54 27.86
CA PHE A 165 -1.35 17.34 28.87
C PHE A 165 -1.81 18.81 28.87
N LYS A 166 -1.93 19.43 27.68
CA LYS A 166 -2.42 20.81 27.53
C LYS A 166 -3.82 20.99 28.11
N LYS A 167 -4.68 19.98 28.04
CA LYS A 167 -6.04 19.98 28.58
C LYS A 167 -6.13 19.42 30.01
N LYS A 168 -5.01 19.04 30.65
CA LYS A 168 -4.95 18.44 31.99
C LYS A 168 -5.92 17.25 32.11
N GLY A 169 -5.99 16.39 31.09
CA GLY A 169 -6.89 15.25 31.07
C GLY A 169 -8.36 15.55 30.74
N ALA A 170 -8.76 16.82 30.56
CA ALA A 170 -10.12 17.15 30.14
C ALA A 170 -10.37 16.71 28.67
N VAL A 171 -11.60 16.24 28.37
CA VAL A 171 -11.99 15.82 27.04
C VAL A 171 -11.86 16.99 26.05
N PRO A 172 -11.16 16.82 24.92
CA PRO A 172 -10.94 17.89 23.95
C PRO A 172 -12.22 18.19 23.15
N SER A 173 -12.25 19.36 22.50
CA SER A 173 -13.29 19.64 21.50
C SER A 173 -13.07 18.83 20.23
N LYS A 174 -14.15 18.53 19.47
CA LYS A 174 -14.07 17.89 18.16
C LYS A 174 -13.13 18.67 17.23
N THR A 175 -13.24 20.01 17.21
CA THR A 175 -12.41 20.89 16.37
C THR A 175 -10.91 20.70 16.63
N ALA A 176 -10.50 20.56 17.91
CA ALA A 176 -9.10 20.35 18.26
C ALA A 176 -8.57 18.99 17.78
N VAL A 177 -9.37 17.93 17.93
CA VAL A 177 -9.03 16.59 17.42
C VAL A 177 -8.94 16.59 15.90
N MET A 178 -9.94 17.17 15.24
CA MET A 178 -9.98 17.21 13.77
C MET A 178 -8.82 18.01 13.19
N LYS A 179 -8.39 19.09 13.85
CA LYS A 179 -7.21 19.84 13.44
C LYS A 179 -5.96 18.96 13.45
N ILE A 180 -5.72 18.24 14.56
CA ILE A 180 -4.56 17.33 14.69
C ILE A 180 -4.61 16.24 13.62
N MET A 181 -5.80 15.67 13.35
CA MET A 181 -5.96 14.58 12.38
C MET A 181 -5.85 15.02 10.92
N LYS A 182 -6.05 16.31 10.62
CA LYS A 182 -5.83 16.90 9.28
C LYS A 182 -4.39 17.34 9.08
N GLU A 183 -3.75 17.77 10.12
CA GLU A 183 -2.33 18.14 10.14
C GLU A 183 -1.47 16.91 10.43
N ASN A 184 -0.15 17.04 10.34
CA ASN A 184 0.82 15.99 10.69
C ASN A 184 0.60 14.66 9.93
N ILE A 185 0.25 14.75 8.64
CA ILE A 185 0.08 13.57 7.78
C ILE A 185 1.44 12.91 7.58
N SER A 186 1.49 11.58 7.72
CA SER A 186 2.71 10.81 7.48
C SER A 186 2.98 10.59 5.99
N ILE A 187 4.25 10.31 5.66
CA ILE A 187 4.70 10.02 4.29
C ILE A 187 3.88 8.90 3.66
N ASP A 188 3.62 7.83 4.40
CA ASP A 188 2.88 6.68 3.88
C ASP A 188 1.38 6.93 3.73
N ILE A 189 0.79 7.86 4.50
CA ILE A 189 -0.58 8.36 4.24
C ILE A 189 -0.59 9.25 3.00
N ALA A 190 0.36 10.19 2.87
CA ALA A 190 0.45 11.07 1.71
C ALA A 190 0.68 10.30 0.41
N LEU A 191 1.49 9.23 0.45
CA LEU A 191 1.75 8.37 -0.71
C LEU A 191 0.57 7.44 -1.05
N PHE A 192 -0.01 6.75 -0.07
CA PHE A 192 -0.93 5.63 -0.33
C PHE A 192 -2.40 5.93 -0.04
N GLY A 193 -2.66 7.12 0.48
CA GLY A 193 -4.00 7.58 0.79
C GLY A 193 -4.55 7.06 2.12
N ARG A 194 -5.60 7.72 2.58
CA ARG A 194 -6.40 7.31 3.74
C ARG A 194 -7.87 7.56 3.45
N MET A 195 -8.70 6.54 3.70
CA MET A 195 -10.15 6.66 3.68
C MET A 195 -10.69 6.48 5.10
N VAL A 196 -11.55 7.39 5.54
CA VAL A 196 -12.21 7.35 6.85
C VAL A 196 -13.72 7.41 6.64
N ALA A 197 -14.37 6.26 6.53
CA ALA A 197 -15.79 6.13 6.16
C ALA A 197 -16.75 6.96 7.04
N LYS A 198 -16.42 7.18 8.32
CA LYS A 198 -17.23 7.96 9.26
C LYS A 198 -16.94 9.47 9.23
N GLU A 199 -15.84 9.91 8.62
CA GLU A 199 -15.41 11.31 8.59
C GLU A 199 -14.59 11.58 7.33
N THR A 200 -15.26 11.78 6.21
CA THR A 200 -14.64 11.97 4.89
C THR A 200 -13.74 13.22 4.81
N SER A 201 -13.90 14.18 5.72
CA SER A 201 -13.01 15.34 5.79
C SER A 201 -11.57 14.99 6.23
N LEU A 202 -11.33 13.74 6.64
CA LEU A 202 -10.02 13.17 6.95
C LEU A 202 -9.47 12.30 5.83
N ASP A 203 -10.21 12.14 4.73
CA ASP A 203 -9.69 11.42 3.58
C ASP A 203 -8.48 12.14 3.00
N CYS A 204 -7.55 11.35 2.49
CA CYS A 204 -6.35 11.83 1.81
C CYS A 204 -6.21 11.05 0.52
N GLU A 205 -6.23 11.74 -0.60
CA GLU A 205 -6.01 11.14 -1.91
C GLU A 205 -4.57 10.60 -2.01
N ALA A 206 -4.42 9.46 -2.67
CA ALA A 206 -3.12 8.82 -2.81
C ALA A 206 -2.29 9.51 -3.89
N ALA A 207 -1.12 10.05 -3.55
CA ALA A 207 -0.18 10.57 -4.53
C ALA A 207 0.47 9.46 -5.36
N ALA A 208 0.55 8.22 -4.85
CA ALA A 208 1.19 7.10 -5.53
C ALA A 208 0.19 6.00 -5.91
N GLN A 209 0.36 5.50 -7.12
CA GLN A 209 -0.33 4.32 -7.62
C GLN A 209 0.68 3.17 -7.71
N VAL A 210 0.33 2.00 -7.20
CA VAL A 210 1.15 0.79 -7.27
C VAL A 210 0.31 -0.31 -7.90
N ALA A 211 0.73 -0.80 -9.06
CA ALA A 211 0.01 -1.84 -9.79
C ALA A 211 0.12 -3.21 -9.08
N HIS A 212 -0.80 -4.12 -9.41
CA HIS A 212 -0.55 -5.54 -9.19
C HIS A 212 0.60 -5.97 -10.10
N ALA A 213 1.64 -6.59 -9.55
CA ALA A 213 2.67 -7.20 -10.38
C ALA A 213 2.13 -8.46 -11.03
N ILE A 214 2.48 -8.68 -12.28
CA ILE A 214 2.15 -9.90 -13.03
C ILE A 214 3.41 -10.49 -13.65
N SER A 215 3.41 -11.80 -13.89
CA SER A 215 4.50 -12.42 -14.67
C SER A 215 4.45 -11.99 -16.12
N THR A 216 5.61 -11.77 -16.72
CA THR A 216 5.74 -11.44 -18.16
C THR A 216 5.37 -12.63 -19.04
N HIS A 217 5.44 -13.84 -18.49
CA HIS A 217 5.19 -15.11 -19.17
C HIS A 217 4.08 -15.92 -18.48
N LYS A 218 3.58 -16.95 -19.16
CA LYS A 218 2.64 -17.93 -18.60
C LYS A 218 3.31 -18.71 -17.47
N VAL A 219 2.57 -18.96 -16.37
CA VAL A 219 3.03 -19.79 -15.26
C VAL A 219 2.11 -21.00 -15.05
N ALA A 220 2.69 -22.07 -14.50
CA ALA A 220 1.98 -23.19 -13.91
C ALA A 220 2.19 -23.17 -12.39
N THR A 221 1.23 -23.70 -11.63
CA THR A 221 1.41 -24.01 -10.21
C THR A 221 2.11 -25.34 -10.09
N GLU A 222 3.12 -25.38 -9.26
CA GLU A 222 3.88 -26.60 -8.90
C GLU A 222 3.59 -26.94 -7.44
N TYR A 223 3.82 -28.18 -7.06
CA TYR A 223 3.46 -28.75 -5.76
C TYR A 223 4.68 -29.34 -5.09
N ASP A 224 4.91 -28.96 -3.85
CA ASP A 224 5.90 -29.54 -2.95
C ASP A 224 5.18 -30.32 -1.86
N TYR A 225 5.43 -31.61 -1.81
CA TYR A 225 4.93 -32.52 -0.79
C TYR A 225 5.92 -32.58 0.35
N PHE A 226 5.47 -32.39 1.58
CA PHE A 226 6.33 -32.44 2.74
C PHE A 226 5.74 -33.30 3.85
N THR A 227 6.61 -33.92 4.64
CA THR A 227 6.29 -34.67 5.84
C THR A 227 7.10 -34.13 7.02
N ALA A 228 6.50 -34.13 8.21
CA ALA A 228 7.23 -33.91 9.45
C ALA A 228 7.67 -35.29 10.02
N VAL A 229 8.98 -35.48 10.17
CA VAL A 229 9.56 -36.68 10.77
C VAL A 229 9.76 -36.43 12.26
N ASP A 230 9.40 -37.37 13.10
CA ASP A 230 9.67 -37.32 14.54
C ASP A 230 11.13 -37.73 14.79
N ASP A 231 11.93 -36.84 15.36
CA ASP A 231 13.33 -37.07 15.69
C ASP A 231 13.50 -37.99 16.91
N TYR A 232 12.43 -38.21 17.68
CA TYR A 232 12.39 -39.14 18.82
C TYR A 232 11.16 -40.07 18.72
N PRO A 233 11.18 -41.01 17.75
CA PRO A 233 10.02 -41.86 17.48
C PRO A 233 9.69 -42.76 18.66
N ALA A 234 8.39 -42.95 18.93
CA ALA A 234 7.94 -43.97 19.87
C ALA A 234 8.35 -45.38 19.38
N GLU A 235 8.55 -46.33 20.30
CA GLU A 235 9.00 -47.68 19.99
C GLU A 235 8.10 -48.41 18.97
N ASP A 236 6.86 -47.98 18.78
CA ASP A 236 5.87 -48.54 17.86
C ASP A 236 5.94 -47.98 16.42
N GLY A 237 6.91 -47.13 16.09
CA GLY A 237 7.40 -46.87 14.73
C GLY A 237 6.44 -46.24 13.71
N HIS A 238 5.50 -45.40 14.08
CA HIS A 238 4.64 -44.69 13.12
C HIS A 238 5.19 -43.28 12.78
N GLY A 239 5.91 -43.24 11.70
CA GLY A 239 6.94 -42.27 11.35
C GLY A 239 6.55 -40.95 10.74
N SER A 240 5.35 -40.40 10.78
CA SER A 240 5.12 -39.00 10.33
C SER A 240 3.96 -38.37 11.07
N ALA A 241 4.25 -37.30 11.78
CA ALA A 241 3.23 -36.56 12.54
C ALA A 241 2.37 -35.63 11.67
N HIS A 242 2.85 -35.23 10.51
CA HIS A 242 2.15 -34.28 9.62
C HIS A 242 2.54 -34.48 8.15
N ILE A 243 1.54 -34.52 7.29
CA ILE A 243 1.69 -34.59 5.83
C ILE A 243 1.01 -33.37 5.24
N GLY A 244 1.68 -32.66 4.32
CA GLY A 244 1.08 -31.52 3.68
C GLY A 244 1.62 -31.29 2.26
N THR A 245 0.94 -30.44 1.52
CA THR A 245 1.36 -29.98 0.19
C THR A 245 1.46 -28.47 0.19
N THR A 246 2.55 -27.94 -0.34
CA THR A 246 2.74 -26.51 -0.55
C THR A 246 2.75 -26.24 -2.05
N GLU A 247 1.99 -25.25 -2.45
CA GLU A 247 1.96 -24.75 -3.83
C GLU A 247 2.93 -23.60 -4.01
N PHE A 248 3.61 -23.58 -5.16
CA PHE A 248 4.56 -22.54 -5.52
C PHE A 248 4.58 -22.29 -7.03
N ASN A 249 5.22 -21.21 -7.47
CA ASN A 249 5.59 -20.98 -8.84
C ASN A 249 6.89 -20.15 -8.93
N SER A 250 7.51 -20.11 -10.10
CA SER A 250 8.59 -19.19 -10.43
C SER A 250 8.16 -18.23 -11.53
N SER A 251 8.70 -17.00 -11.52
CA SER A 251 8.28 -16.03 -12.52
C SER A 251 9.20 -14.81 -12.63
N THR A 252 9.33 -14.27 -13.82
CA THR A 252 9.81 -12.92 -14.07
C THR A 252 8.61 -11.98 -13.96
N LEU A 253 8.60 -11.13 -12.93
CA LEU A 253 7.52 -10.20 -12.65
C LEU A 253 7.79 -8.85 -13.30
N TYR A 254 6.75 -8.28 -13.93
CA TYR A 254 6.68 -6.86 -14.22
C TYR A 254 5.96 -6.15 -13.09
N ARG A 255 6.62 -5.11 -12.55
CA ARG A 255 6.12 -4.26 -11.46
C ARG A 255 6.06 -2.82 -11.96
N TYR A 256 5.00 -2.11 -11.60
CA TYR A 256 4.82 -0.72 -11.98
C TYR A 256 4.30 0.10 -10.81
N ALA A 257 4.85 1.28 -10.65
CA ALA A 257 4.31 2.31 -9.78
C ALA A 257 4.47 3.69 -10.43
N SER A 258 3.52 4.58 -10.14
CA SER A 258 3.57 5.98 -10.52
C SER A 258 3.39 6.86 -9.30
N LEU A 259 4.10 7.98 -9.25
CA LEU A 259 4.02 8.99 -8.21
C LEU A 259 3.71 10.35 -8.83
N ASN A 260 2.59 10.95 -8.43
CA ASN A 260 2.28 12.35 -8.68
C ASN A 260 3.00 13.21 -7.62
N VAL A 261 4.09 13.85 -8.03
CA VAL A 261 4.95 14.61 -7.11
C VAL A 261 4.24 15.86 -6.58
N LYS A 262 3.35 16.47 -7.37
CA LYS A 262 2.58 17.64 -6.93
C LYS A 262 1.53 17.28 -5.90
N GLU A 263 0.82 16.17 -6.12
CA GLU A 263 -0.14 15.66 -5.14
C GLU A 263 0.55 15.28 -3.83
N LEU A 264 1.75 14.68 -3.93
CA LEU A 264 2.58 14.39 -2.76
C LEU A 264 2.92 15.68 -2.00
N ALA A 265 3.36 16.71 -2.69
CA ALA A 265 3.68 18.00 -2.08
C ALA A 265 2.45 18.65 -1.43
N ALA A 266 1.30 18.59 -2.09
CA ALA A 266 0.03 19.09 -1.54
C ALA A 266 -0.39 18.32 -0.28
N ASN A 267 -0.27 17.00 -0.28
CA ASN A 267 -0.61 16.15 0.87
C ASN A 267 0.32 16.37 2.07
N LEU A 268 1.61 16.58 1.84
CA LEU A 268 2.60 16.80 2.90
C LEU A 268 2.57 18.24 3.42
N GLY A 269 2.14 19.22 2.62
CA GLY A 269 2.02 20.62 3.02
C GLY A 269 3.30 21.17 3.64
N GLU A 270 3.17 21.88 4.76
CA GLU A 270 4.28 22.48 5.51
C GLU A 270 4.94 21.49 6.51
N SER A 271 5.09 20.22 6.14
CA SER A 271 5.67 19.19 7.01
C SER A 271 7.16 19.38 7.32
N GLY A 272 7.84 20.29 6.61
CA GLY A 272 9.29 20.50 6.70
C GLY A 272 10.11 19.39 6.01
N LEU A 273 9.46 18.47 5.31
CA LEU A 273 10.12 17.43 4.51
C LEU A 273 10.49 17.97 3.13
N LEU A 274 11.66 17.60 2.65
CA LEU A 274 12.06 17.83 1.27
C LEU A 274 11.35 16.81 0.38
N ILE A 275 10.56 17.28 -0.56
CA ILE A 275 9.73 16.42 -1.43
C ILE A 275 10.60 15.48 -2.24
N GLU A 276 11.73 15.96 -2.77
CA GLU A 276 12.70 15.15 -3.50
C GLU A 276 13.19 13.96 -2.67
N GLU A 277 13.43 14.12 -1.36
CA GLU A 277 13.85 13.02 -0.49
C GLU A 277 12.74 11.97 -0.31
N VAL A 278 11.49 12.42 -0.23
CA VAL A 278 10.34 11.50 -0.16
C VAL A 278 10.17 10.72 -1.47
N VAL A 279 10.38 11.37 -2.62
CA VAL A 279 10.39 10.72 -3.94
C VAL A 279 11.48 9.66 -4.00
N ILE A 280 12.71 9.98 -3.58
CA ILE A 280 13.82 9.05 -3.59
C ILE A 280 13.58 7.87 -2.66
N GLY A 281 13.08 8.09 -1.45
CA GLY A 281 12.70 7.01 -0.53
C GLY A 281 11.59 6.11 -1.08
N PHE A 282 10.60 6.69 -1.77
CA PHE A 282 9.54 5.92 -2.44
C PHE A 282 10.11 5.04 -3.56
N VAL A 283 10.93 5.60 -4.46
CA VAL A 283 11.54 4.87 -5.59
C VAL A 283 12.45 3.76 -5.07
N SER A 284 13.31 4.08 -4.08
CA SER A 284 14.20 3.10 -3.45
C SER A 284 13.41 1.95 -2.81
N ALA A 285 12.39 2.28 -2.01
CA ALA A 285 11.55 1.27 -1.38
C ALA A 285 10.78 0.43 -2.41
N PHE A 286 10.31 1.02 -3.52
CA PHE A 286 9.65 0.25 -4.58
C PHE A 286 10.62 -0.70 -5.27
N ILE A 287 11.84 -0.29 -5.58
CA ILE A 287 12.85 -1.12 -6.26
C ILE A 287 13.33 -2.24 -5.32
N LEU A 288 13.70 -1.92 -4.07
CA LEU A 288 14.46 -2.82 -3.19
C LEU A 288 13.60 -3.64 -2.24
N SER A 289 12.35 -3.23 -1.96
CA SER A 289 11.48 -4.02 -1.07
C SER A 289 10.86 -5.21 -1.78
N MET A 290 10.54 -6.25 -1.01
CA MET A 290 9.88 -7.45 -1.51
C MET A 290 8.91 -8.00 -0.45
N PRO A 291 7.72 -8.49 -0.85
CA PRO A 291 6.85 -9.22 0.06
C PRO A 291 7.54 -10.45 0.64
N THR A 292 7.23 -10.76 1.90
CA THR A 292 7.91 -11.81 2.68
C THR A 292 7.13 -13.12 2.76
N GLY A 293 6.21 -13.37 1.80
CA GLY A 293 5.42 -14.60 1.78
C GLY A 293 6.32 -15.83 1.67
N LYS A 294 6.18 -16.76 2.62
CA LYS A 294 6.97 -18.02 2.72
C LYS A 294 8.50 -17.83 2.58
N GLN A 295 9.03 -16.66 2.92
CA GLN A 295 10.45 -16.31 2.77
C GLN A 295 11.38 -17.31 3.50
N ASN A 296 10.98 -17.79 4.68
CA ASN A 296 11.81 -18.71 5.46
C ASN A 296 11.94 -20.10 4.79
N SER A 297 10.91 -20.52 4.04
CA SER A 297 10.94 -21.83 3.36
C SER A 297 11.65 -21.78 2.01
N PHE A 298 11.55 -20.64 1.29
CA PHE A 298 12.02 -20.54 -0.10
C PHE A 298 13.25 -19.64 -0.28
N ALA A 299 13.64 -18.84 0.73
CA ALA A 299 14.75 -17.88 0.66
C ALA A 299 14.70 -17.01 -0.63
N ASN A 300 13.52 -16.61 -1.04
CA ASN A 300 13.15 -16.13 -2.36
C ASN A 300 13.39 -14.63 -2.60
N ARG A 301 14.19 -13.97 -1.75
CA ARG A 301 14.52 -12.56 -1.92
C ARG A 301 15.57 -12.40 -3.02
N THR A 302 15.18 -11.76 -4.11
CA THR A 302 16.04 -11.37 -5.22
C THR A 302 16.15 -9.85 -5.33
N VAL A 303 17.10 -9.37 -6.10
CA VAL A 303 17.15 -7.99 -6.58
C VAL A 303 16.52 -7.92 -7.97
N PRO A 304 16.06 -6.75 -8.43
CA PRO A 304 15.57 -6.59 -9.81
C PRO A 304 16.64 -6.90 -10.86
N ASP A 305 16.19 -7.47 -11.97
CA ASP A 305 17.01 -7.63 -13.18
C ASP A 305 17.14 -6.29 -13.92
N MET A 306 16.08 -5.47 -13.88
CA MET A 306 16.02 -4.15 -14.49
C MET A 306 15.11 -3.22 -13.67
N ALA A 307 15.53 -1.96 -13.52
CA ALA A 307 14.66 -0.87 -13.11
C ALA A 307 14.76 0.27 -14.13
N TYR A 308 13.61 0.64 -14.73
CA TYR A 308 13.46 1.76 -15.65
C TYR A 308 12.62 2.84 -14.99
N VAL A 309 13.18 4.04 -14.83
CA VAL A 309 12.57 5.16 -14.10
C VAL A 309 12.46 6.36 -15.02
N THR A 310 11.27 6.94 -15.13
CA THR A 310 11.01 8.10 -15.99
C THR A 310 10.44 9.27 -15.20
N VAL A 311 10.80 10.49 -15.61
CA VAL A 311 10.21 11.74 -15.15
C VAL A 311 9.36 12.29 -16.30
N ARG A 312 8.11 12.59 -16.03
CA ARG A 312 7.11 12.98 -17.04
C ARG A 312 6.33 14.22 -16.63
N SER A 313 5.96 15.03 -17.63
CA SER A 313 5.14 16.24 -17.43
C SER A 313 3.72 16.14 -18.01
N ASP A 314 3.43 15.05 -18.73
CA ASP A 314 2.14 14.78 -19.38
C ASP A 314 1.23 13.94 -18.48
N GLN A 315 1.42 12.63 -18.44
CA GLN A 315 0.61 11.65 -17.71
C GLN A 315 1.45 10.43 -17.32
N PRO A 316 1.04 9.68 -16.29
CA PRO A 316 1.67 8.39 -15.97
C PRO A 316 1.37 7.36 -17.05
N VAL A 317 2.35 6.53 -17.38
CA VAL A 317 2.25 5.52 -18.46
C VAL A 317 2.60 4.14 -17.93
N ASN A 318 1.59 3.27 -17.78
CA ASN A 318 1.80 1.87 -17.43
C ASN A 318 2.09 1.05 -18.70
N LEU A 319 3.29 0.50 -18.78
CA LEU A 319 3.73 -0.30 -19.93
C LEU A 319 3.35 -1.80 -19.83
N CYS A 320 2.40 -2.17 -18.99
CA CYS A 320 1.95 -3.56 -18.80
C CYS A 320 1.49 -4.21 -20.11
N GLY A 321 0.99 -3.43 -21.07
CA GLY A 321 0.59 -3.91 -22.39
C GLY A 321 1.71 -4.59 -23.18
N ALA A 322 2.98 -4.37 -22.83
CA ALA A 322 4.12 -5.10 -23.38
C ALA A 322 4.04 -6.62 -23.16
N PHE A 323 3.25 -7.03 -22.17
CA PHE A 323 3.12 -8.41 -21.72
C PHE A 323 1.71 -8.98 -21.92
N GLU A 324 0.86 -8.33 -22.70
CA GLU A 324 -0.45 -8.87 -23.06
C GLU A 324 -0.26 -10.21 -23.79
N GLU A 325 0.62 -10.28 -24.79
CA GLU A 325 1.13 -11.54 -25.27
C GLU A 325 2.18 -12.10 -24.29
N PRO A 326 2.03 -13.35 -23.80
CA PRO A 326 3.02 -13.96 -22.91
C PRO A 326 4.38 -14.10 -23.56
N VAL A 327 5.42 -13.59 -22.89
CA VAL A 327 6.80 -13.73 -23.35
C VAL A 327 7.17 -15.21 -23.40
N LYS A 328 7.84 -15.62 -24.47
CA LYS A 328 8.39 -16.96 -24.64
C LYS A 328 9.81 -17.02 -24.05
N ALA A 329 10.19 -18.16 -23.50
CA ALA A 329 11.57 -18.36 -23.08
C ALA A 329 12.52 -18.29 -24.29
N GLY A 330 13.63 -17.59 -24.12
CA GLY A 330 14.79 -17.72 -25.00
C GLY A 330 15.77 -18.76 -24.45
N ASP A 331 16.93 -18.87 -25.05
CA ASP A 331 18.01 -19.76 -24.58
C ASP A 331 18.47 -19.36 -23.15
N ASP A 332 18.40 -18.06 -22.82
CA ASP A 332 18.78 -17.48 -21.53
C ASP A 332 17.58 -17.24 -20.57
N GLY A 333 16.42 -17.85 -20.83
CA GLY A 333 15.22 -17.71 -20.00
C GLY A 333 14.29 -16.59 -20.48
N TYR A 334 13.64 -15.88 -19.52
CA TYR A 334 12.58 -14.90 -19.83
C TYR A 334 13.03 -13.44 -19.75
N VAL A 335 14.12 -13.13 -19.03
CA VAL A 335 14.49 -11.75 -18.67
C VAL A 335 14.78 -10.92 -19.90
N GLN A 336 15.69 -11.39 -20.79
CA GLN A 336 16.11 -10.65 -21.97
C GLN A 336 14.93 -10.38 -22.91
N ASN A 337 14.12 -11.39 -23.20
CA ASN A 337 12.93 -11.24 -24.06
C ASN A 337 11.87 -10.31 -23.43
N SER A 338 11.80 -10.26 -22.10
CA SER A 338 10.92 -9.32 -21.39
C SER A 338 11.41 -7.89 -21.51
N ILE A 339 12.72 -7.64 -21.43
CA ILE A 339 13.33 -6.32 -21.63
C ILE A 339 13.05 -5.82 -23.06
N GLU A 340 13.27 -6.67 -24.06
CA GLU A 340 13.02 -6.33 -25.46
C GLU A 340 11.55 -6.03 -25.75
N SER A 341 10.63 -6.84 -25.18
CA SER A 341 9.19 -6.61 -25.32
C SER A 341 8.79 -5.27 -24.70
N LEU A 342 9.34 -4.95 -23.51
CA LEU A 342 9.09 -3.68 -22.81
C LEU A 342 9.62 -2.49 -23.63
N ALA A 343 10.85 -2.56 -24.14
CA ALA A 343 11.47 -1.50 -24.93
C ALA A 343 10.68 -1.22 -26.23
N LYS A 344 10.33 -2.28 -26.96
CA LYS A 344 9.52 -2.17 -28.17
C LYS A 344 8.16 -1.54 -27.90
N TYR A 345 7.49 -1.95 -26.82
CA TYR A 345 6.18 -1.41 -26.45
C TYR A 345 6.30 0.05 -26.03
N ALA A 346 7.29 0.41 -25.22
CA ALA A 346 7.54 1.77 -24.78
C ALA A 346 7.78 2.69 -25.97
N GLY A 347 8.62 2.31 -26.92
CA GLY A 347 8.87 3.07 -28.15
C GLY A 347 7.60 3.35 -28.95
N ARG A 348 6.71 2.36 -29.09
CA ARG A 348 5.41 2.54 -29.76
C ARG A 348 4.49 3.50 -28.99
N VAL A 349 4.39 3.33 -27.66
CA VAL A 349 3.52 4.17 -26.84
C VAL A 349 3.98 5.64 -26.88
N TYR A 350 5.28 5.87 -26.81
CA TYR A 350 5.86 7.21 -26.85
C TYR A 350 5.84 7.86 -28.24
N ALA A 351 5.73 7.06 -29.30
CA ALA A 351 5.55 7.58 -30.65
C ALA A 351 4.09 7.94 -30.95
N ASP A 352 3.11 7.17 -30.44
CA ASP A 352 1.74 7.21 -30.90
C ASP A 352 0.75 7.85 -29.92
N PHE A 353 0.99 7.75 -28.57
CA PHE A 353 -0.04 8.04 -27.57
C PHE A 353 0.41 8.94 -26.41
N ALA A 354 1.70 9.04 -26.14
CA ALA A 354 2.23 9.79 -25.01
C ALA A 354 3.55 10.45 -25.42
N ASP A 355 3.87 11.58 -24.78
CA ASP A 355 5.16 12.21 -25.00
C ASP A 355 6.31 11.30 -24.54
N ALA A 356 7.48 11.45 -25.14
CA ALA A 356 8.69 10.86 -24.59
C ALA A 356 8.94 11.42 -23.18
N PRO A 357 9.44 10.63 -22.21
CA PRO A 357 9.71 11.13 -20.87
C PRO A 357 10.75 12.27 -20.90
N CYS A 358 10.56 13.27 -20.04
CA CYS A 358 11.50 14.39 -19.91
C CYS A 358 12.90 13.91 -19.51
N LYS A 359 12.95 12.90 -18.65
CA LYS A 359 14.15 12.18 -18.22
C LYS A 359 13.85 10.69 -18.11
N ALA A 360 14.82 9.88 -18.45
CA ALA A 360 14.72 8.42 -18.35
C ALA A 360 16.05 7.82 -17.90
N TYR A 361 15.96 6.94 -16.92
CA TYR A 361 17.11 6.24 -16.34
C TYR A 361 16.85 4.74 -16.32
N VAL A 362 17.91 3.96 -16.48
CA VAL A 362 17.85 2.50 -16.36
C VAL A 362 19.00 1.95 -15.52
N VAL A 363 18.69 0.94 -14.73
CA VAL A 363 19.62 0.17 -13.90
C VAL A 363 19.52 -1.30 -14.29
N GLY A 364 20.63 -1.99 -14.34
CA GLY A 364 20.73 -3.44 -14.60
C GLY A 364 21.01 -3.81 -16.05
N THR A 365 20.55 -3.02 -17.01
CA THR A 365 20.71 -3.28 -18.45
C THR A 365 20.79 -1.98 -19.24
N ASP A 366 20.90 -2.07 -20.56
CA ASP A 366 20.69 -0.95 -21.47
C ASP A 366 19.22 -0.90 -21.90
N PHE A 367 18.70 0.31 -22.13
CA PHE A 367 17.34 0.54 -22.57
C PHE A 367 17.29 1.80 -23.45
N ASP A 368 16.72 1.67 -24.64
CA ASP A 368 16.69 2.76 -25.62
C ASP A 368 16.04 4.02 -25.04
N GLY A 369 16.70 5.16 -25.26
CA GLY A 369 16.23 6.46 -24.77
C GLY A 369 16.45 6.70 -23.27
N ALA A 370 17.07 5.78 -22.53
CA ALA A 370 17.36 5.92 -21.11
C ALA A 370 18.86 6.01 -20.80
N GLN A 371 19.24 6.81 -19.81
CA GLN A 371 20.60 6.87 -19.31
C GLN A 371 20.85 5.70 -18.36
N ARG A 372 21.79 4.82 -18.73
CA ARG A 372 22.23 3.73 -17.88
C ARG A 372 23.05 4.27 -16.71
N LYS A 373 22.69 3.86 -15.50
CA LYS A 373 23.36 4.21 -14.24
C LYS A 373 23.33 3.01 -13.28
N ASN A 374 24.16 3.04 -12.24
CA ASN A 374 23.93 2.22 -11.07
C ASN A 374 22.78 2.82 -10.23
N LEU A 375 22.27 2.08 -9.25
CA LEU A 375 21.12 2.52 -8.45
C LEU A 375 21.36 3.86 -7.75
N GLU A 376 22.50 4.03 -7.10
CA GLU A 376 22.86 5.26 -6.38
C GLU A 376 22.95 6.47 -7.32
N GLY A 377 23.63 6.32 -8.45
CA GLY A 377 23.75 7.37 -9.47
C GLY A 377 22.44 7.75 -10.12
N MET A 378 21.51 6.78 -10.27
CA MET A 378 20.14 7.01 -10.78
C MET A 378 19.32 7.80 -9.74
N LEU A 379 19.37 7.40 -8.46
CA LEU A 379 18.66 8.09 -7.39
C LEU A 379 19.17 9.52 -7.19
N GLY A 380 20.49 9.73 -7.29
CA GLY A 380 21.10 11.06 -7.24
C GLY A 380 20.65 11.96 -8.38
N ALA A 381 20.64 11.45 -9.62
CA ALA A 381 20.18 12.21 -10.78
C ALA A 381 18.68 12.54 -10.69
N LEU A 382 17.85 11.58 -10.27
CA LEU A 382 16.41 11.77 -10.06
C LEU A 382 16.13 12.84 -9.00
N ARG A 383 16.90 12.88 -7.90
CA ARG A 383 16.77 13.92 -6.86
C ARG A 383 16.95 15.33 -7.45
N GLU A 384 18.01 15.53 -8.23
CA GLU A 384 18.28 16.83 -8.84
C GLU A 384 17.21 17.23 -9.85
N ASP A 385 16.71 16.28 -10.67
CA ASP A 385 15.64 16.55 -11.63
C ASP A 385 14.32 16.94 -10.93
N VAL A 386 13.93 16.22 -9.87
CA VAL A 386 12.71 16.53 -9.09
C VAL A 386 12.86 17.89 -8.41
N LYS A 387 14.02 18.17 -7.79
CA LYS A 387 14.31 19.45 -7.16
C LYS A 387 14.22 20.61 -8.16
N ALA A 388 14.82 20.44 -9.34
CA ALA A 388 14.77 21.46 -10.40
C ALA A 388 13.35 21.68 -10.94
N ALA A 389 12.51 20.64 -10.98
CA ALA A 389 11.13 20.73 -11.45
C ALA A 389 10.17 21.35 -10.42
N LEU A 390 10.56 21.40 -9.14
CA LEU A 390 9.79 22.01 -8.05
C LEU A 390 10.18 23.48 -7.78
N SER A 391 11.36 23.90 -8.26
CA SER A 391 11.88 25.29 -8.17
C SER A 391 11.21 26.18 -9.21
#